data_a7cd20d1598c932989fb099cd3b17e36
#
_entry.id   a7cd20d1598c932989fb099cd3b17e36
#
_cell.length_a   1.000
_cell.length_b   1.000
_cell.length_c   1.000
_cell.angle_alpha   90.00
_cell.angle_beta   90.00
_cell.angle_gamma   90.00
#
_symmetry.space_group_name_H-M   'P 1'
#
loop_
_entity.id
_entity.type
_entity.pdbx_description
1 polymer ?
#
loop_
_entity_poly.entity_id
_entity_poly.type
_entity_poly.pdbx_seq_one_letter_code
_entity_poly.pdbx_strand_id
1 'polypeptide(L)'
;MISVFDMFKVGVGPSSSHTVGPMKAGKQFIDDLIEQGKFDSVATLHVDVYGSLSMTGHGHNTDIAIIMGLAGYLPHDVDIDLIPTFIEQVKQTKKLSIAQGKKTVNFDWDANMVFHNSFLSLHENGMTITALDAERNVLYRQTYYSIGGGFIVDEAHFGQEEENPVAVPYPYQYAEDILKHCQENGLMLSTVMMRNELALRDKKSVEAHLHNVWKTMKACIEHGVNTEGVLPGPLKVVRRAPSLYRLLQANSNRLANDPMHVIDWVNMFALAVNEENAAGGRVVTAPTNGACGIVPAVLSYYEKFVGPLTQDVIERYLLAAGMIGSLYKMNASISGAEVGCQGEVGVACSMAAAGLTEILGGTPVQVCIAAEIAMEHNLGLTCDPVGGQVQVPCIERNAIASVKAINASRMALRRTTNPRVTLDKVIETMYETGKDMNAKYRETSKGGLAVKVVCS
;
A
#
# COMPACT_ATOMS: atom_id res chain seq x y z
N MET A 1 -4.69 2.08 -18.62
CA MET A 1 -5.55 2.41 -17.45
C MET A 1 -5.09 1.58 -16.25
N ILE A 2 -4.98 2.18 -15.07
CA ILE A 2 -4.74 1.45 -13.82
C ILE A 2 -6.08 0.99 -13.24
N SER A 3 -6.18 -0.29 -12.92
CA SER A 3 -7.40 -0.93 -12.42
C SER A 3 -7.60 -0.67 -10.93
N VAL A 4 -8.87 -0.73 -10.45
CA VAL A 4 -9.17 -0.75 -9.01
C VAL A 4 -8.53 -1.96 -8.31
N PHE A 5 -8.29 -3.05 -9.03
CA PHE A 5 -7.55 -4.23 -8.54
C PHE A 5 -6.08 -3.91 -8.27
N ASP A 6 -5.53 -2.92 -8.95
CA ASP A 6 -4.16 -2.45 -8.75
C ASP A 6 -4.04 -1.47 -7.57
N MET A 7 -5.12 -0.73 -7.28
CA MET A 7 -5.16 0.22 -6.19
C MET A 7 -5.47 -0.44 -4.84
N PHE A 8 -6.24 -1.52 -4.83
CA PHE A 8 -6.61 -2.27 -3.62
C PHE A 8 -6.20 -3.72 -3.76
N LYS A 9 -5.17 -4.11 -3.02
CA LYS A 9 -4.61 -5.47 -3.03
C LYS A 9 -4.59 -6.04 -1.63
N VAL A 10 -5.16 -7.21 -1.45
CA VAL A 10 -4.98 -7.97 -0.21
C VAL A 10 -3.53 -8.43 -0.11
N GLY A 11 -2.90 -8.21 1.02
CA GLY A 11 -1.51 -8.56 1.24
C GLY A 11 -1.15 -8.62 2.72
N VAL A 12 0.14 -8.53 3.00
CA VAL A 12 0.71 -8.57 4.35
C VAL A 12 1.54 -7.32 4.61
N GLY A 13 1.58 -6.90 5.89
CA GLY A 13 2.46 -5.82 6.32
C GLY A 13 3.95 -6.22 6.36
N PRO A 14 4.81 -5.24 6.64
CA PRO A 14 4.47 -3.85 6.90
C PRO A 14 4.51 -2.90 5.69
N SER A 15 5.13 -3.28 4.56
CA SER A 15 5.39 -2.36 3.44
C SER A 15 4.97 -2.93 2.10
N SER A 16 4.32 -2.12 1.25
CA SER A 16 4.00 -2.51 -0.12
C SER A 16 5.25 -2.59 -1.01
N SER A 17 6.17 -1.63 -0.88
CA SER A 17 7.42 -1.61 -1.68
C SER A 17 8.49 -2.55 -1.15
N HIS A 18 8.61 -2.69 0.19
CA HIS A 18 9.68 -3.44 0.83
C HIS A 18 9.29 -4.87 1.30
N THR A 19 8.00 -5.21 1.28
CA THR A 19 7.49 -6.54 1.66
C THR A 19 6.70 -7.17 0.52
N VAL A 20 5.59 -6.54 0.10
CA VAL A 20 4.69 -7.10 -0.92
C VAL A 20 5.39 -7.23 -2.28
N GLY A 21 6.08 -6.18 -2.75
CA GLY A 21 6.84 -6.21 -4.00
C GLY A 21 7.93 -7.30 -4.00
N PRO A 22 8.84 -7.32 -3.03
CA PRO A 22 9.85 -8.37 -2.89
C PRO A 22 9.31 -9.80 -2.84
N MET A 23 8.20 -10.03 -2.13
CA MET A 23 7.55 -11.36 -2.13
C MET A 23 7.07 -11.76 -3.53
N LYS A 24 6.43 -10.83 -4.26
CA LYS A 24 6.01 -11.07 -5.63
C LYS A 24 7.21 -11.36 -6.56
N ALA A 25 8.30 -10.60 -6.41
CA ALA A 25 9.51 -10.80 -7.20
C ALA A 25 10.12 -12.20 -6.96
N GLY A 26 10.18 -12.65 -5.70
CA GLY A 26 10.60 -14.00 -5.38
C GLY A 26 9.72 -15.08 -6.01
N LYS A 27 8.40 -14.88 -5.98
CA LYS A 27 7.43 -15.80 -6.62
C LYS A 27 7.57 -15.80 -8.14
N GLN A 28 7.67 -14.62 -8.76
CA GLN A 28 7.84 -14.49 -10.20
C GLN A 28 9.13 -15.19 -10.67
N PHE A 29 10.23 -15.02 -9.94
CA PHE A 29 11.49 -15.68 -10.25
C PHE A 29 11.37 -17.22 -10.28
N ILE A 30 10.62 -17.80 -9.36
CA ILE A 30 10.35 -19.25 -9.33
C ILE A 30 9.48 -19.67 -10.51
N ASP A 31 8.46 -18.87 -10.87
CA ASP A 31 7.59 -19.16 -12.00
C ASP A 31 8.38 -19.12 -13.33
N ASP A 32 9.24 -18.12 -13.50
CA ASP A 32 10.12 -18.00 -14.66
C ASP A 32 11.08 -19.21 -14.78
N LEU A 33 11.64 -19.69 -13.67
CA LEU A 33 12.48 -20.90 -13.66
C LEU A 33 11.74 -22.16 -14.10
N ILE A 34 10.47 -22.29 -13.68
CA ILE A 34 9.60 -23.41 -14.07
C ILE A 34 9.26 -23.31 -15.56
N GLU A 35 8.86 -22.13 -16.03
CA GLU A 35 8.49 -21.89 -17.43
C GLU A 35 9.67 -22.15 -18.39
N GLN A 36 10.89 -21.75 -17.98
CA GLN A 36 12.11 -21.98 -18.75
C GLN A 36 12.65 -23.42 -18.65
N GLY A 37 12.01 -24.29 -17.90
CA GLY A 37 12.47 -25.69 -17.71
C GLY A 37 13.79 -25.84 -16.96
N LYS A 38 14.20 -24.82 -16.19
CA LYS A 38 15.47 -24.80 -15.43
C LYS A 38 15.31 -25.20 -13.97
N PHE A 39 14.07 -25.28 -13.48
CA PHE A 39 13.74 -25.50 -12.07
C PHE A 39 14.39 -26.73 -11.47
N ASP A 40 14.41 -27.87 -12.18
CA ASP A 40 14.95 -29.14 -11.68
C ASP A 40 16.46 -29.12 -11.51
N SER A 41 17.18 -28.25 -12.21
CA SER A 41 18.63 -28.11 -12.13
C SER A 41 19.11 -27.19 -11.02
N VAL A 42 18.21 -26.42 -10.35
CA VAL A 42 18.59 -25.47 -9.31
C VAL A 42 19.12 -26.19 -8.08
N ALA A 43 20.35 -25.89 -7.67
CA ALA A 43 20.95 -26.39 -6.46
C ALA A 43 21.06 -25.34 -5.34
N THR A 44 21.29 -24.08 -5.70
CA THR A 44 21.46 -22.96 -4.76
C THR A 44 20.76 -21.70 -5.29
N LEU A 45 20.20 -20.90 -4.39
CA LEU A 45 19.71 -19.56 -4.69
C LEU A 45 20.57 -18.52 -3.99
N HIS A 46 20.73 -17.36 -4.63
CA HIS A 46 21.43 -16.19 -4.09
C HIS A 46 20.60 -14.94 -4.34
N VAL A 47 20.54 -14.04 -3.35
CA VAL A 47 19.73 -12.83 -3.38
C VAL A 47 20.59 -11.64 -3.00
N ASP A 48 20.64 -10.64 -3.86
CA ASP A 48 21.29 -9.36 -3.64
C ASP A 48 20.23 -8.26 -3.53
N VAL A 49 20.24 -7.50 -2.43
CA VAL A 49 19.28 -6.42 -2.16
C VAL A 49 20.02 -5.08 -2.17
N TYR A 50 19.45 -4.07 -2.82
CA TYR A 50 20.10 -2.78 -3.07
C TYR A 50 19.26 -1.58 -2.63
N GLY A 51 19.91 -0.42 -2.47
CA GLY A 51 19.30 0.88 -2.26
C GLY A 51 18.38 0.95 -1.05
N SER A 52 17.20 1.53 -1.19
CA SER A 52 16.25 1.67 -0.08
C SER A 52 15.77 0.32 0.46
N LEU A 53 15.58 -0.69 -0.41
CA LEU A 53 15.27 -2.06 0.02
C LEU A 53 16.32 -2.64 0.98
N SER A 54 17.60 -2.29 0.79
CA SER A 54 18.68 -2.71 1.67
C SER A 54 18.72 -1.88 2.95
N MET A 55 18.66 -0.56 2.83
CA MET A 55 18.86 0.36 3.97
C MET A 55 17.77 0.24 5.05
N THR A 56 16.55 -0.08 4.67
CA THR A 56 15.41 -0.22 5.59
C THR A 56 14.82 -1.63 5.60
N GLY A 57 15.41 -2.55 4.81
CA GLY A 57 14.86 -3.86 4.54
C GLY A 57 14.62 -4.74 5.76
N HIS A 58 15.54 -4.75 6.73
CA HIS A 58 15.35 -5.51 7.96
C HIS A 58 14.15 -5.01 8.79
N GLY A 59 13.91 -3.68 8.81
CA GLY A 59 12.75 -3.09 9.48
C GLY A 59 11.41 -3.37 8.76
N HIS A 60 11.49 -3.74 7.49
CA HIS A 60 10.35 -4.04 6.64
C HIS A 60 10.17 -5.54 6.33
N ASN A 61 10.98 -6.42 6.93
CA ASN A 61 10.97 -7.86 6.66
C ASN A 61 11.21 -8.20 5.17
N THR A 62 12.05 -7.44 4.47
CA THR A 62 12.30 -7.63 3.02
C THR A 62 12.92 -8.99 2.73
N ASP A 63 13.88 -9.42 3.54
CA ASP A 63 14.51 -10.75 3.48
C ASP A 63 13.48 -11.88 3.64
N ILE A 64 12.64 -11.78 4.68
CA ILE A 64 11.55 -12.73 4.94
C ILE A 64 10.59 -12.80 3.75
N ALA A 65 10.19 -11.64 3.23
CA ALA A 65 9.27 -11.56 2.10
C ALA A 65 9.82 -12.22 0.83
N ILE A 66 11.09 -11.97 0.49
CA ILE A 66 11.74 -12.62 -0.66
C ILE A 66 11.75 -14.15 -0.48
N ILE A 67 12.11 -14.63 0.69
CA ILE A 67 12.14 -16.07 1.00
C ILE A 67 10.75 -16.69 0.88
N MET A 68 9.71 -16.04 1.39
CA MET A 68 8.34 -16.55 1.25
C MET A 68 7.88 -16.55 -0.22
N GLY A 69 8.30 -15.57 -1.01
CA GLY A 69 8.06 -15.55 -2.46
C GLY A 69 8.78 -16.72 -3.17
N LEU A 70 10.06 -16.95 -2.87
CA LEU A 70 10.83 -18.09 -3.39
C LEU A 70 10.24 -19.44 -2.94
N ALA A 71 9.66 -19.48 -1.73
CA ALA A 71 8.91 -20.66 -1.28
C ALA A 71 7.62 -20.89 -2.09
N GLY A 72 7.18 -19.93 -2.90
CA GLY A 72 6.04 -20.05 -3.82
C GLY A 72 4.75 -19.40 -3.34
N TYR A 73 4.82 -18.57 -2.30
CA TYR A 73 3.66 -17.86 -1.75
C TYR A 73 3.53 -16.44 -2.31
N LEU A 74 2.28 -15.98 -2.41
CA LEU A 74 1.94 -14.60 -2.74
C LEU A 74 1.43 -13.86 -1.49
N PRO A 75 1.51 -12.53 -1.45
CA PRO A 75 1.09 -11.76 -0.29
C PRO A 75 -0.37 -11.97 0.13
N HIS A 76 -1.25 -12.34 -0.80
CA HIS A 76 -2.68 -12.52 -0.52
C HIS A 76 -3.04 -13.92 -0.01
N ASP A 77 -2.20 -14.93 -0.25
CA ASP A 77 -2.46 -16.33 0.10
C ASP A 77 -1.55 -16.91 1.18
N VAL A 78 -0.42 -16.26 1.48
CA VAL A 78 0.50 -16.74 2.51
C VAL A 78 -0.17 -16.86 3.87
N ASP A 79 -0.01 -17.99 4.54
CA ASP A 79 -0.41 -18.14 5.93
C ASP A 79 0.60 -17.42 6.84
N ILE A 80 0.15 -16.35 7.48
CA ILE A 80 1.00 -15.47 8.31
C ILE A 80 1.57 -16.23 9.50
N ASP A 81 0.82 -17.14 10.09
CA ASP A 81 1.24 -17.91 11.28
C ASP A 81 2.34 -18.91 10.97
N LEU A 82 2.47 -19.34 9.71
CA LEU A 82 3.56 -20.23 9.26
C LEU A 82 4.88 -19.50 9.06
N ILE A 83 4.88 -18.20 8.80
CA ILE A 83 6.09 -17.45 8.43
C ILE A 83 7.22 -17.62 9.47
N PRO A 84 7.01 -17.37 10.77
CA PRO A 84 8.08 -17.44 11.76
C PRO A 84 8.76 -18.82 11.80
N THR A 85 7.96 -19.89 11.84
CA THR A 85 8.45 -21.27 11.89
C THR A 85 9.20 -21.65 10.62
N PHE A 86 8.70 -21.26 9.45
CA PHE A 86 9.33 -21.51 8.16
C PHE A 86 10.70 -20.83 8.08
N ILE A 87 10.80 -19.57 8.46
CA ILE A 87 12.04 -18.78 8.44
C ILE A 87 13.07 -19.37 9.41
N GLU A 88 12.65 -19.75 10.62
CA GLU A 88 13.53 -20.40 11.58
C GLU A 88 14.09 -21.72 11.04
N GLN A 89 13.25 -22.53 10.41
CA GLN A 89 13.68 -23.75 9.76
C GLN A 89 14.73 -23.51 8.67
N VAL A 90 14.54 -22.50 7.81
CA VAL A 90 15.51 -22.14 6.76
C VAL A 90 16.86 -21.76 7.39
N LYS A 91 16.86 -20.93 8.44
CA LYS A 91 18.08 -20.50 9.13
C LYS A 91 18.82 -21.66 9.79
N GLN A 92 18.10 -22.58 10.43
CA GLN A 92 18.70 -23.74 11.11
C GLN A 92 19.24 -24.79 10.15
N THR A 93 18.48 -25.08 9.09
CA THR A 93 18.85 -26.18 8.16
C THR A 93 19.74 -25.73 7.03
N LYS A 94 19.87 -24.43 6.77
CA LYS A 94 20.51 -23.82 5.59
C LYS A 94 19.95 -24.39 4.28
N LYS A 95 18.66 -24.68 4.29
CA LYS A 95 17.90 -25.18 3.14
C LYS A 95 16.59 -24.45 2.99
N LEU A 96 16.26 -24.15 1.74
CA LEU A 96 15.01 -23.49 1.37
C LEU A 96 14.14 -24.43 0.55
N SER A 97 12.93 -24.67 1.03
CA SER A 97 11.89 -25.36 0.27
C SER A 97 11.23 -24.37 -0.67
N ILE A 98 11.34 -24.59 -1.99
CA ILE A 98 10.84 -23.69 -3.05
C ILE A 98 9.60 -24.27 -3.74
N ALA A 99 8.83 -23.38 -4.40
CA ALA A 99 7.62 -23.73 -5.15
C ALA A 99 6.63 -24.60 -4.34
N GLN A 100 6.33 -24.16 -3.10
CA GLN A 100 5.41 -24.86 -2.18
C GLN A 100 5.81 -26.32 -1.92
N GLY A 101 7.10 -26.55 -1.67
CA GLY A 101 7.62 -27.88 -1.31
C GLY A 101 8.01 -28.78 -2.47
N LYS A 102 7.89 -28.32 -3.71
CA LYS A 102 8.25 -29.14 -4.88
C LYS A 102 9.74 -29.49 -4.93
N LYS A 103 10.59 -28.61 -4.39
CA LYS A 103 12.05 -28.84 -4.35
C LYS A 103 12.66 -28.16 -3.13
N THR A 104 13.77 -28.73 -2.64
CA THR A 104 14.60 -28.13 -1.60
C THR A 104 15.97 -27.79 -2.18
N VAL A 105 16.45 -26.59 -1.97
CA VAL A 105 17.74 -26.07 -2.44
C VAL A 105 18.61 -25.61 -1.27
N ASN A 106 19.89 -25.43 -1.48
CA ASN A 106 20.79 -24.87 -0.48
C ASN A 106 20.57 -23.37 -0.37
N PHE A 107 20.43 -22.88 0.85
CA PHE A 107 20.29 -21.45 1.14
C PHE A 107 20.84 -21.14 2.53
N ASP A 108 22.09 -20.72 2.60
CA ASP A 108 22.68 -20.19 3.83
C ASP A 108 22.28 -18.72 3.95
N TRP A 109 21.48 -18.40 4.97
CA TRP A 109 20.93 -17.04 5.13
C TRP A 109 22.01 -15.95 5.13
N ASP A 110 23.11 -16.16 5.84
CA ASP A 110 24.17 -15.19 5.98
C ASP A 110 25.05 -15.04 4.74
N ALA A 111 25.13 -16.09 3.91
CA ALA A 111 25.95 -16.10 2.71
C ALA A 111 25.16 -15.84 1.42
N ASN A 112 23.87 -16.19 1.39
CA ASN A 112 23.05 -16.11 0.18
C ASN A 112 22.01 -14.97 0.18
N MET A 113 21.83 -14.24 1.30
CA MET A 113 21.01 -13.04 1.38
C MET A 113 21.93 -11.84 1.69
N VAL A 114 22.27 -11.05 0.67
CA VAL A 114 23.25 -9.97 0.79
C VAL A 114 22.60 -8.62 0.64
N PHE A 115 22.81 -7.76 1.63
CA PHE A 115 22.32 -6.37 1.66
C PHE A 115 23.45 -5.41 1.28
N HIS A 116 23.34 -4.76 0.13
CA HIS A 116 24.34 -3.84 -0.40
C HIS A 116 24.06 -2.38 -0.03
N ASN A 117 25.10 -1.60 0.22
CA ASN A 117 24.98 -0.14 0.47
C ASN A 117 24.91 0.69 -0.84
N SER A 118 24.93 0.06 -2.00
CA SER A 118 24.87 0.68 -3.31
C SER A 118 23.46 0.71 -3.87
N PHE A 119 23.24 1.59 -4.85
CA PHE A 119 22.00 1.69 -5.59
C PHE A 119 22.18 1.09 -6.99
N LEU A 120 21.12 0.50 -7.55
CA LEU A 120 21.03 0.21 -8.97
C LEU A 120 20.61 1.47 -9.75
N SER A 121 20.87 1.48 -11.05
CA SER A 121 20.74 2.72 -11.86
C SER A 121 19.31 3.13 -12.17
N LEU A 122 18.36 2.17 -12.21
CA LEU A 122 17.01 2.45 -12.72
C LEU A 122 16.03 2.88 -11.62
N HIS A 123 16.18 2.35 -10.39
CA HIS A 123 15.27 2.67 -9.28
C HIS A 123 15.92 2.39 -7.92
N GLU A 124 15.48 3.11 -6.87
CA GLU A 124 15.99 2.99 -5.50
C GLU A 124 15.70 1.63 -4.85
N ASN A 125 14.67 0.91 -5.29
CA ASN A 125 14.23 -0.35 -4.70
C ASN A 125 14.57 -1.52 -5.63
N GLY A 126 15.84 -1.89 -5.71
CA GLY A 126 16.31 -2.96 -6.57
C GLY A 126 16.70 -4.24 -5.82
N MET A 127 16.49 -5.38 -6.46
CA MET A 127 17.01 -6.68 -6.00
C MET A 127 17.35 -7.57 -7.19
N THR A 128 18.38 -8.40 -7.03
CA THR A 128 18.78 -9.41 -8.02
C THR A 128 18.69 -10.80 -7.40
N ILE A 129 18.06 -11.73 -8.09
CA ILE A 129 17.96 -13.13 -7.66
C ILE A 129 18.70 -13.98 -8.68
N THR A 130 19.52 -14.91 -8.20
CA THR A 130 20.35 -15.79 -9.02
C THR A 130 20.13 -17.25 -8.63
N ALA A 131 19.84 -18.11 -9.60
CA ALA A 131 19.79 -19.57 -9.45
C ALA A 131 21.06 -20.18 -10.01
N LEU A 132 21.66 -21.09 -9.22
CA LEU A 132 22.88 -21.78 -9.54
C LEU A 132 22.64 -23.31 -9.59
N ASP A 133 23.33 -24.00 -10.49
CA ASP A 133 23.41 -25.48 -10.51
C ASP A 133 24.35 -26.04 -9.42
N ALA A 134 24.55 -27.35 -9.43
CA ALA A 134 25.43 -28.06 -8.48
C ALA A 134 26.91 -27.69 -8.65
N GLU A 135 27.34 -27.34 -9.86
CA GLU A 135 28.67 -26.87 -10.22
C GLU A 135 28.87 -25.37 -10.02
N ARG A 136 27.84 -24.65 -9.51
CA ARG A 136 27.80 -23.20 -9.31
C ARG A 136 27.75 -22.36 -10.60
N ASN A 137 27.35 -22.93 -11.73
CA ASN A 137 27.08 -22.16 -12.93
C ASN A 137 25.75 -21.44 -12.78
N VAL A 138 25.65 -20.25 -13.35
CA VAL A 138 24.41 -19.46 -13.36
C VAL A 138 23.41 -20.08 -14.34
N LEU A 139 22.30 -20.59 -13.81
CA LEU A 139 21.15 -21.07 -14.60
C LEU A 139 20.23 -19.96 -15.06
N TYR A 140 19.90 -19.06 -14.13
CA TYR A 140 19.04 -17.92 -14.35
C TYR A 140 19.38 -16.80 -13.37
N ARG A 141 19.33 -15.57 -13.85
CA ARG A 141 19.56 -14.37 -13.06
C ARG A 141 18.60 -13.29 -13.53
N GLN A 142 17.90 -12.65 -12.60
CA GLN A 142 16.96 -11.58 -12.91
C GLN A 142 17.02 -10.47 -11.87
N THR A 143 16.99 -9.23 -12.35
CA THR A 143 16.88 -8.04 -11.51
C THR A 143 15.44 -7.54 -11.55
N TYR A 144 14.88 -7.27 -10.37
CA TYR A 144 13.55 -6.71 -10.19
C TYR A 144 13.62 -5.40 -9.45
N TYR A 145 12.69 -4.50 -9.77
CA TYR A 145 12.49 -3.24 -9.10
C TYR A 145 11.09 -3.19 -8.49
N SER A 146 10.98 -2.80 -7.22
CA SER A 146 9.71 -2.59 -6.54
C SER A 146 9.32 -1.11 -6.63
N ILE A 147 8.38 -0.78 -7.52
CA ILE A 147 8.03 0.59 -7.90
C ILE A 147 6.86 1.20 -7.11
N GLY A 148 6.69 0.77 -5.85
CA GLY A 148 5.63 1.25 -4.95
C GLY A 148 4.30 0.51 -5.13
N GLY A 149 3.42 0.58 -4.11
CA GLY A 149 2.07 -0.04 -4.16
C GLY A 149 2.04 -1.56 -4.40
N GLY A 150 3.17 -2.25 -4.18
CA GLY A 150 3.31 -3.68 -4.48
C GLY A 150 3.39 -4.00 -5.97
N PHE A 151 3.70 -3.03 -6.81
CA PHE A 151 4.07 -3.24 -8.21
C PHE A 151 5.54 -3.63 -8.31
N ILE A 152 5.82 -4.54 -9.22
CA ILE A 152 7.19 -4.94 -9.58
C ILE A 152 7.38 -4.84 -11.09
N VAL A 153 8.61 -4.59 -11.51
CA VAL A 153 9.03 -4.62 -12.91
C VAL A 153 10.43 -5.22 -12.97
N ASP A 154 10.71 -6.02 -13.97
CA ASP A 154 12.07 -6.48 -14.21
C ASP A 154 12.90 -5.43 -14.97
N GLU A 155 14.22 -5.64 -15.03
CA GLU A 155 15.14 -4.72 -15.66
C GLU A 155 14.86 -4.52 -17.17
N ALA A 156 14.42 -5.56 -17.85
CA ALA A 156 14.16 -5.53 -19.29
C ALA A 156 12.92 -4.72 -19.66
N HIS A 157 11.92 -4.70 -18.79
CA HIS A 157 10.63 -4.03 -19.01
C HIS A 157 10.53 -2.69 -18.29
N PHE A 158 11.59 -2.23 -17.62
CA PHE A 158 11.56 -0.97 -16.87
C PHE A 158 11.34 0.23 -17.81
N GLY A 159 10.30 1.02 -17.50
CA GLY A 159 9.93 2.21 -18.29
C GLY A 159 9.24 1.91 -19.62
N GLN A 160 8.89 0.65 -19.91
CA GLN A 160 8.11 0.29 -21.08
C GLN A 160 6.61 0.45 -20.79
N GLU A 161 5.88 1.01 -21.77
CA GLU A 161 4.42 1.03 -21.76
C GLU A 161 3.88 -0.31 -22.26
N GLU A 162 2.69 -0.72 -21.79
CA GLU A 162 2.00 -1.90 -22.35
C GLU A 162 1.80 -1.75 -23.85
N GLU A 163 2.28 -2.70 -24.64
CA GLU A 163 2.26 -2.64 -26.12
C GLU A 163 0.85 -2.58 -26.71
N ASN A 164 -0.19 -3.09 -26.01
CA ASN A 164 -1.58 -3.07 -26.45
C ASN A 164 -2.54 -2.89 -25.25
N PRO A 165 -2.73 -1.69 -24.75
CA PRO A 165 -3.69 -1.46 -23.67
C PRO A 165 -5.12 -1.77 -24.15
N VAL A 166 -5.88 -2.49 -23.33
CA VAL A 166 -7.30 -2.78 -23.63
C VAL A 166 -8.04 -1.45 -23.72
N ALA A 167 -8.78 -1.27 -24.82
CA ALA A 167 -9.60 -0.07 -25.01
C ALA A 167 -10.74 -0.05 -23.98
N VAL A 168 -10.86 1.04 -23.25
CA VAL A 168 -11.92 1.25 -22.26
C VAL A 168 -12.92 2.30 -22.75
N PRO A 169 -14.21 2.23 -22.32
CA PRO A 169 -15.24 3.17 -22.80
C PRO A 169 -14.97 4.63 -22.44
N TYR A 170 -14.31 4.88 -21.31
CA TYR A 170 -14.04 6.22 -20.80
C TYR A 170 -12.54 6.37 -20.47
N PRO A 171 -11.67 6.49 -21.50
CA PRO A 171 -10.23 6.65 -21.26
C PRO A 171 -9.97 8.01 -20.58
N TYR A 172 -9.02 8.01 -19.64
CA TYR A 172 -8.61 9.22 -18.94
C TYR A 172 -7.12 9.17 -18.61
N GLN A 173 -6.51 10.32 -18.59
CA GLN A 173 -5.16 10.56 -18.08
C GLN A 173 -5.21 11.53 -16.89
N TYR A 174 -6.10 12.51 -16.94
CA TYR A 174 -6.24 13.60 -15.99
C TYR A 174 -7.64 13.61 -15.35
N ALA A 175 -7.77 14.32 -14.22
CA ALA A 175 -9.08 14.51 -13.58
C ALA A 175 -10.04 15.29 -14.48
N GLU A 176 -9.52 16.20 -15.32
CA GLU A 176 -10.32 16.94 -16.30
C GLU A 176 -11.01 16.00 -17.30
N ASP A 177 -10.34 14.95 -17.75
CA ASP A 177 -10.94 13.94 -18.64
C ASP A 177 -12.12 13.22 -17.97
N ILE A 178 -11.93 12.84 -16.70
CA ILE A 178 -12.98 12.20 -15.89
C ILE A 178 -14.18 13.11 -15.73
N LEU A 179 -13.94 14.38 -15.38
CA LEU A 179 -15.02 15.38 -15.23
C LEU A 179 -15.78 15.59 -16.54
N LYS A 180 -15.08 15.62 -17.68
CA LYS A 180 -15.69 15.71 -18.99
C LYS A 180 -16.60 14.50 -19.26
N HIS A 181 -16.11 13.28 -19.04
CA HIS A 181 -16.92 12.06 -19.20
C HIS A 181 -18.15 12.06 -18.28
N CYS A 182 -17.99 12.49 -17.03
CA CYS A 182 -19.11 12.62 -16.09
C CYS A 182 -20.15 13.63 -16.57
N GLN A 183 -19.72 14.80 -17.03
CA GLN A 183 -20.60 15.87 -17.48
C GLN A 183 -21.35 15.50 -18.77
N GLU A 184 -20.66 14.97 -19.78
CA GLU A 184 -21.23 14.62 -21.08
C GLU A 184 -22.22 13.45 -20.99
N ASN A 185 -22.04 12.53 -20.06
CA ASN A 185 -22.82 11.30 -19.95
C ASN A 185 -23.71 11.22 -18.70
N GLY A 186 -23.72 12.25 -17.85
CA GLY A 186 -24.50 12.25 -16.61
C GLY A 186 -24.05 11.17 -15.61
N LEU A 187 -22.73 10.93 -15.50
CA LEU A 187 -22.17 9.83 -14.71
C LEU A 187 -21.46 10.34 -13.44
N MET A 188 -21.34 9.44 -12.46
CA MET A 188 -20.49 9.62 -11.28
C MET A 188 -19.11 8.98 -11.55
N LEU A 189 -18.09 9.35 -10.74
CA LEU A 189 -16.74 8.79 -10.87
C LEU A 189 -16.74 7.27 -10.74
N SER A 190 -17.45 6.75 -9.74
CA SER A 190 -17.59 5.31 -9.53
C SER A 190 -18.20 4.59 -10.73
N THR A 191 -19.16 5.22 -11.39
CA THR A 191 -19.81 4.65 -12.58
C THR A 191 -18.84 4.61 -13.78
N VAL A 192 -18.06 5.67 -13.97
CA VAL A 192 -17.01 5.72 -15.01
C VAL A 192 -15.99 4.61 -14.76
N MET A 193 -15.49 4.48 -13.51
CA MET A 193 -14.54 3.44 -13.15
C MET A 193 -15.10 2.03 -13.32
N MET A 194 -16.34 1.79 -12.86
CA MET A 194 -17.01 0.49 -13.04
C MET A 194 -17.13 0.11 -14.54
N ARG A 195 -17.55 1.03 -15.38
CA ARG A 195 -17.70 0.77 -16.82
C ARG A 195 -16.35 0.47 -17.49
N ASN A 196 -15.29 1.13 -17.07
CA ASN A 196 -13.93 0.83 -17.53
C ASN A 196 -13.46 -0.56 -17.05
N GLU A 197 -13.73 -0.92 -15.79
CA GLU A 197 -13.42 -2.26 -15.28
C GLU A 197 -14.17 -3.38 -16.03
N LEU A 198 -15.41 -3.12 -16.43
CA LEU A 198 -16.22 -4.08 -17.19
C LEU A 198 -15.71 -4.33 -18.62
N ALA A 199 -14.84 -3.48 -19.15
CA ALA A 199 -14.11 -3.75 -20.39
C ALA A 199 -12.95 -4.74 -20.19
N LEU A 200 -12.45 -4.86 -18.95
CA LEU A 200 -11.33 -5.75 -18.61
C LEU A 200 -11.79 -7.11 -18.08
N ARG A 201 -12.94 -7.16 -17.39
CA ARG A 201 -13.43 -8.37 -16.71
C ARG A 201 -14.95 -8.34 -16.46
N ASP A 202 -15.50 -9.48 -16.10
CA ASP A 202 -16.94 -9.59 -15.82
C ASP A 202 -17.33 -8.87 -14.51
N LYS A 203 -18.62 -8.50 -14.41
CA LYS A 203 -19.18 -7.76 -13.28
C LYS A 203 -19.02 -8.50 -11.95
N LYS A 204 -19.24 -9.83 -11.94
CA LYS A 204 -19.13 -10.62 -10.70
C LYS A 204 -17.72 -10.61 -10.13
N SER A 205 -16.71 -10.64 -11.01
CA SER A 205 -15.30 -10.55 -10.59
C SER A 205 -14.99 -9.20 -9.94
N VAL A 206 -15.51 -8.09 -10.51
CA VAL A 206 -15.33 -6.74 -9.92
C VAL A 206 -16.03 -6.64 -8.57
N GLU A 207 -17.31 -7.01 -8.49
CA GLU A 207 -18.09 -6.98 -7.24
C GLU A 207 -17.46 -7.88 -6.16
N ALA A 208 -17.03 -9.08 -6.51
CA ALA A 208 -16.37 -10.00 -5.59
C ALA A 208 -15.06 -9.44 -5.05
N HIS A 209 -14.26 -8.78 -5.91
CA HIS A 209 -13.03 -8.13 -5.48
C HIS A 209 -13.29 -7.01 -4.48
N LEU A 210 -14.19 -6.07 -4.81
CA LEU A 210 -14.53 -4.95 -3.93
C LEU A 210 -15.12 -5.41 -2.59
N HIS A 211 -15.97 -6.44 -2.63
CA HIS A 211 -16.49 -7.07 -1.41
C HIS A 211 -15.37 -7.69 -0.56
N ASN A 212 -14.44 -8.43 -1.18
CA ASN A 212 -13.30 -9.03 -0.49
C ASN A 212 -12.36 -7.98 0.10
N VAL A 213 -12.14 -6.87 -0.61
CA VAL A 213 -11.35 -5.72 -0.13
C VAL A 213 -11.94 -5.18 1.17
N TRP A 214 -13.25 -4.85 1.16
CA TRP A 214 -13.89 -4.34 2.38
C TRP A 214 -13.93 -5.37 3.51
N LYS A 215 -14.26 -6.62 3.20
CA LYS A 215 -14.25 -7.72 4.17
C LYS A 215 -12.88 -7.84 4.87
N THR A 216 -11.80 -7.77 4.10
CA THR A 216 -10.43 -7.83 4.64
C THR A 216 -10.09 -6.60 5.49
N MET A 217 -10.47 -5.39 5.04
CA MET A 217 -10.29 -4.15 5.81
C MET A 217 -11.02 -4.22 7.16
N LYS A 218 -12.27 -4.69 7.15
CA LYS A 218 -13.08 -4.83 8.37
C LYS A 218 -12.50 -5.88 9.32
N ALA A 219 -12.11 -7.03 8.81
CA ALA A 219 -11.44 -8.08 9.60
C ALA A 219 -10.13 -7.60 10.22
N CYS A 220 -9.36 -6.78 9.48
CA CYS A 220 -8.15 -6.16 9.99
C CYS A 220 -8.42 -5.23 11.19
N ILE A 221 -9.45 -4.38 11.11
CA ILE A 221 -9.88 -3.52 12.21
C ILE A 221 -10.31 -4.38 13.41
N GLU A 222 -11.17 -5.38 13.18
CA GLU A 222 -11.67 -6.27 14.23
C GLU A 222 -10.54 -7.03 14.93
N HIS A 223 -9.54 -7.50 14.19
CA HIS A 223 -8.36 -8.14 14.76
C HIS A 223 -7.52 -7.14 15.56
N GLY A 224 -7.27 -5.95 15.01
CA GLY A 224 -6.45 -4.91 15.63
C GLY A 224 -7.02 -4.40 16.96
N VAL A 225 -8.34 -4.25 17.10
CA VAL A 225 -8.96 -3.82 18.37
C VAL A 225 -8.99 -4.92 19.43
N ASN A 226 -8.74 -6.16 19.06
CA ASN A 226 -8.72 -7.31 19.97
C ASN A 226 -7.31 -7.84 20.26
N THR A 227 -6.26 -7.30 19.59
CA THR A 227 -4.90 -7.78 19.74
C THR A 227 -4.05 -6.80 20.54
N GLU A 228 -3.70 -7.15 21.76
CA GLU A 228 -2.84 -6.38 22.66
C GLU A 228 -1.35 -6.74 22.44
N GLY A 229 -0.47 -5.98 23.07
CA GLY A 229 0.95 -6.27 23.12
C GLY A 229 1.83 -5.17 22.55
N VAL A 230 3.05 -5.56 22.23
CA VAL A 230 4.11 -4.68 21.71
C VAL A 230 4.39 -5.04 20.26
N LEU A 231 4.48 -4.03 19.40
CA LEU A 231 4.84 -4.23 18.00
C LEU A 231 6.26 -4.77 17.87
N PRO A 232 6.55 -5.57 16.84
CA PRO A 232 7.89 -6.13 16.63
C PRO A 232 8.92 -5.03 16.35
N GLY A 233 10.18 -5.32 16.64
CA GLY A 233 11.32 -4.44 16.37
C GLY A 233 11.81 -3.64 17.57
N PRO A 234 12.83 -2.77 17.38
CA PRO A 234 13.55 -2.12 18.46
C PRO A 234 12.77 -0.99 19.16
N LEU A 235 11.73 -0.43 18.51
CA LEU A 235 10.99 0.73 19.03
C LEU A 235 10.10 0.42 20.24
N LYS A 236 9.75 -0.86 20.45
CA LYS A 236 8.90 -1.31 21.56
C LYS A 236 7.56 -0.56 21.65
N VAL A 237 6.97 -0.20 20.51
CA VAL A 237 5.69 0.50 20.46
C VAL A 237 4.59 -0.39 20.98
N VAL A 238 3.88 0.06 22.00
CA VAL A 238 2.72 -0.63 22.56
C VAL A 238 1.49 -0.38 21.67
N ARG A 239 0.71 -1.42 21.36
CA ARG A 239 -0.54 -1.29 20.62
C ARG A 239 -1.55 -0.46 21.44
N ARG A 240 -2.14 0.53 20.82
CA ARG A 240 -3.07 1.50 21.43
C ARG A 240 -4.53 1.26 21.07
N ALA A 241 -4.78 0.66 19.91
CA ALA A 241 -6.15 0.45 19.43
C ALA A 241 -7.04 -0.34 20.42
N PRO A 242 -6.59 -1.45 21.06
CA PRO A 242 -7.43 -2.18 21.98
C PRO A 242 -7.85 -1.39 23.22
N SER A 243 -6.92 -0.64 23.82
CA SER A 243 -7.24 0.18 25.01
C SER A 243 -8.16 1.35 24.67
N LEU A 244 -7.92 2.02 23.54
CA LEU A 244 -8.77 3.10 23.05
C LEU A 244 -10.17 2.59 22.70
N TYR A 245 -10.29 1.43 22.05
CA TYR A 245 -11.56 0.82 21.72
C TYR A 245 -12.40 0.53 22.98
N ARG A 246 -11.78 -0.08 24.02
CA ARG A 246 -12.46 -0.32 25.32
C ARG A 246 -12.91 0.98 25.98
N LEU A 247 -12.07 2.01 25.96
CA LEU A 247 -12.41 3.33 26.49
C LEU A 247 -13.65 3.93 25.80
N LEU A 248 -13.66 3.89 24.45
CA LEU A 248 -14.76 4.40 23.65
C LEU A 248 -16.06 3.62 23.86
N GLN A 249 -15.97 2.30 24.01
CA GLN A 249 -17.10 1.45 24.34
C GLN A 249 -17.68 1.74 25.74
N ALA A 250 -16.82 1.80 26.77
CA ALA A 250 -17.22 2.01 28.15
C ALA A 250 -17.84 3.41 28.39
N ASN A 251 -17.40 4.40 27.64
CA ASN A 251 -17.82 5.79 27.80
C ASN A 251 -18.84 6.26 26.76
N SER A 252 -19.45 5.35 26.01
CA SER A 252 -20.37 5.69 24.91
C SER A 252 -21.46 6.69 25.31
N ASN A 253 -22.05 6.53 26.52
CA ASN A 253 -23.09 7.44 27.03
C ASN A 253 -22.52 8.77 27.57
N ARG A 254 -21.29 8.77 28.07
CA ARG A 254 -20.66 9.95 28.69
C ARG A 254 -20.00 10.85 27.64
N LEU A 255 -19.45 10.25 26.60
CA LEU A 255 -18.82 10.94 25.48
C LEU A 255 -19.83 11.35 24.37
N ALA A 256 -21.09 10.91 24.47
CA ALA A 256 -22.12 11.26 23.50
C ALA A 256 -22.35 12.78 23.38
N ASN A 257 -21.99 13.56 24.39
CA ASN A 257 -22.08 15.02 24.41
C ASN A 257 -20.78 15.73 23.97
N ASP A 258 -19.68 14.97 23.74
CA ASP A 258 -18.44 15.53 23.24
C ASP A 258 -18.46 15.54 21.70
N PRO A 259 -18.51 16.71 21.04
CA PRO A 259 -18.52 16.80 19.57
C PRO A 259 -17.26 16.23 18.93
N MET A 260 -16.15 16.13 19.67
CA MET A 260 -14.86 15.58 19.20
C MET A 260 -14.79 14.05 19.31
N HIS A 261 -15.75 13.40 19.97
CA HIS A 261 -15.82 11.95 20.13
C HIS A 261 -15.72 11.18 18.81
N VAL A 262 -16.21 11.74 17.71
CA VAL A 262 -16.10 11.16 16.38
C VAL A 262 -14.64 11.00 15.95
N ILE A 263 -13.80 11.98 16.31
CA ILE A 263 -12.36 11.94 15.97
C ILE A 263 -11.66 10.77 16.68
N ASP A 264 -12.01 10.49 17.93
CA ASP A 264 -11.42 9.37 18.68
C ASP A 264 -11.74 8.02 18.03
N TRP A 265 -12.96 7.85 17.54
CA TRP A 265 -13.33 6.64 16.79
C TRP A 265 -12.56 6.51 15.48
N VAL A 266 -12.41 7.60 14.72
CA VAL A 266 -11.64 7.60 13.46
C VAL A 266 -10.18 7.27 13.72
N ASN A 267 -9.58 7.89 14.75
CA ASN A 267 -8.22 7.57 15.17
C ASN A 267 -8.08 6.09 15.53
N MET A 268 -9.02 5.56 16.32
CA MET A 268 -9.00 4.15 16.74
C MET A 268 -9.06 3.19 15.54
N PHE A 269 -9.91 3.45 14.53
CA PHE A 269 -9.98 2.62 13.33
C PHE A 269 -8.65 2.63 12.56
N ALA A 270 -8.03 3.80 12.38
CA ALA A 270 -6.75 3.91 11.68
C ALA A 270 -5.61 3.25 12.48
N LEU A 271 -5.57 3.44 13.80
CA LEU A 271 -4.61 2.78 14.68
C LEU A 271 -4.71 1.26 14.59
N ALA A 272 -5.92 0.72 14.64
CA ALA A 272 -6.15 -0.73 14.56
C ALA A 272 -5.53 -1.33 13.30
N VAL A 273 -5.78 -0.74 12.14
CA VAL A 273 -5.23 -1.22 10.86
C VAL A 273 -3.72 -1.07 10.81
N ASN A 274 -3.17 0.08 11.22
CA ASN A 274 -1.74 0.33 11.12
C ASN A 274 -0.91 -0.47 12.11
N GLU A 275 -1.43 -0.77 13.29
CA GLU A 275 -0.79 -1.67 14.24
C GLU A 275 -0.77 -3.11 13.71
N GLU A 276 -1.84 -3.56 13.03
CA GLU A 276 -1.82 -4.83 12.29
C GLU A 276 -0.80 -4.83 11.16
N ASN A 277 -0.76 -3.78 10.36
CA ASN A 277 0.24 -3.64 9.30
C ASN A 277 1.67 -3.72 9.87
N ALA A 278 1.96 -2.98 10.93
CA ALA A 278 3.27 -2.96 11.56
C ALA A 278 3.68 -4.32 12.16
N ALA A 279 2.71 -5.12 12.56
CA ALA A 279 2.92 -6.47 13.08
C ALA A 279 3.09 -7.54 11.98
N GLY A 280 3.00 -7.18 10.70
CA GLY A 280 3.04 -8.15 9.59
C GLY A 280 1.71 -8.84 9.33
N GLY A 281 0.61 -8.30 9.84
CA GLY A 281 -0.74 -8.83 9.69
C GLY A 281 -1.32 -8.69 8.29
N ARG A 282 -2.51 -9.27 8.09
CA ARG A 282 -3.27 -9.19 6.84
C ARG A 282 -3.90 -7.82 6.69
N VAL A 283 -3.55 -7.11 5.60
CA VAL A 283 -4.05 -5.77 5.30
C VAL A 283 -4.44 -5.66 3.83
N VAL A 284 -5.13 -4.58 3.49
CA VAL A 284 -5.31 -4.16 2.10
C VAL A 284 -4.38 -3.00 1.81
N THR A 285 -3.52 -3.15 0.83
CA THR A 285 -2.72 -2.05 0.26
C THR A 285 -3.67 -1.00 -0.34
N ALA A 286 -3.59 0.29 0.10
CA ALA A 286 -4.55 1.33 -0.30
C ALA A 286 -3.96 2.77 -0.20
N PRO A 287 -3.20 3.31 -1.18
CA PRO A 287 -2.58 2.62 -2.30
C PRO A 287 -1.30 1.89 -1.91
N THR A 288 -0.79 2.13 -0.69
CA THR A 288 0.38 1.48 -0.10
C THR A 288 0.05 0.89 1.27
N ASN A 289 0.92 0.04 1.79
CA ASN A 289 0.78 -0.49 3.15
C ASN A 289 1.03 0.60 4.21
N GLY A 290 1.98 1.50 3.97
CA GLY A 290 2.26 2.61 4.89
C GLY A 290 1.06 3.53 5.15
N ALA A 291 0.10 3.54 4.23
CA ALA A 291 -1.12 4.35 4.30
C ALA A 291 -2.42 3.52 4.38
N CYS A 292 -2.33 2.22 4.67
CA CYS A 292 -3.46 1.27 4.59
C CYS A 292 -4.59 1.51 5.59
N GLY A 293 -4.37 2.33 6.63
CA GLY A 293 -5.37 2.64 7.65
C GLY A 293 -6.39 3.69 7.26
N ILE A 294 -6.09 4.54 6.27
CA ILE A 294 -6.89 5.74 5.99
C ILE A 294 -8.22 5.39 5.31
N VAL A 295 -8.18 4.65 4.21
CA VAL A 295 -9.38 4.27 3.45
C VAL A 295 -10.38 3.49 4.33
N PRO A 296 -9.98 2.43 5.06
CA PRO A 296 -10.89 1.70 5.92
C PRO A 296 -11.40 2.50 7.13
N ALA A 297 -10.59 3.39 7.70
CA ALA A 297 -11.02 4.22 8.82
C ALA A 297 -12.13 5.20 8.41
N VAL A 298 -12.02 5.80 7.23
CA VAL A 298 -13.03 6.73 6.71
C VAL A 298 -14.34 6.00 6.34
N LEU A 299 -14.26 4.79 5.79
CA LEU A 299 -15.45 3.99 5.50
C LEU A 299 -16.12 3.49 6.80
N SER A 300 -15.34 3.13 7.81
CA SER A 300 -15.85 2.79 9.15
C SER A 300 -16.49 3.97 9.86
N TYR A 301 -15.97 5.19 9.65
CA TYR A 301 -16.64 6.42 10.09
C TYR A 301 -18.03 6.54 9.46
N TYR A 302 -18.16 6.30 8.16
CA TYR A 302 -19.46 6.34 7.48
C TYR A 302 -20.41 5.31 8.09
N GLU A 303 -19.99 4.04 8.25
CA GLU A 303 -20.78 2.95 8.84
C GLU A 303 -21.30 3.31 10.22
N LYS A 304 -20.47 3.93 11.06
CA LYS A 304 -20.79 4.19 12.45
C LYS A 304 -21.64 5.45 12.66
N PHE A 305 -21.41 6.52 11.89
CA PHE A 305 -21.95 7.84 12.19
C PHE A 305 -22.87 8.42 11.11
N VAL A 306 -22.89 7.83 9.92
CA VAL A 306 -23.66 8.38 8.79
C VAL A 306 -24.78 7.45 8.36
N GLY A 307 -24.47 6.19 8.07
CA GLY A 307 -25.48 5.24 7.61
C GLY A 307 -24.93 3.83 7.32
N PRO A 308 -25.82 2.90 6.99
CA PRO A 308 -25.43 1.51 6.77
C PRO A 308 -24.57 1.37 5.50
N LEU A 309 -23.61 0.46 5.54
CA LEU A 309 -22.82 0.06 4.37
C LEU A 309 -23.56 -1.03 3.59
N THR A 310 -24.31 -0.59 2.58
CA THR A 310 -24.82 -1.49 1.55
C THR A 310 -23.71 -1.86 0.56
N GLN A 311 -23.91 -2.91 -0.22
CA GLN A 311 -22.97 -3.30 -1.27
C GLN A 311 -22.70 -2.14 -2.25
N ASP A 312 -23.75 -1.42 -2.66
CA ASP A 312 -23.63 -0.23 -3.53
C ASP A 312 -22.76 0.88 -2.91
N VAL A 313 -22.93 1.16 -1.63
CA VAL A 313 -22.12 2.19 -0.93
C VAL A 313 -20.64 1.79 -0.90
N ILE A 314 -20.34 0.52 -0.60
CA ILE A 314 -18.97 0.01 -0.57
C ILE A 314 -18.34 0.10 -1.96
N GLU A 315 -19.04 -0.36 -2.99
CA GLU A 315 -18.56 -0.33 -4.38
C GLU A 315 -18.29 1.10 -4.85
N ARG A 316 -19.23 2.01 -4.66
CA ARG A 316 -19.08 3.42 -5.05
C ARG A 316 -17.91 4.09 -4.33
N TYR A 317 -17.76 3.85 -3.03
CA TYR A 317 -16.65 4.38 -2.25
C TYR A 317 -15.29 3.90 -2.79
N LEU A 318 -15.12 2.59 -2.96
CA LEU A 318 -13.85 2.00 -3.40
C LEU A 318 -13.53 2.34 -4.87
N LEU A 319 -14.54 2.35 -5.75
CA LEU A 319 -14.34 2.73 -7.15
C LEU A 319 -13.92 4.19 -7.31
N ALA A 320 -14.57 5.12 -6.62
CA ALA A 320 -14.21 6.53 -6.65
C ALA A 320 -12.80 6.73 -6.03
N ALA A 321 -12.53 6.13 -4.88
CA ALA A 321 -11.22 6.18 -4.24
C ALA A 321 -10.12 5.59 -5.15
N GLY A 322 -10.37 4.44 -5.77
CA GLY A 322 -9.44 3.78 -6.69
C GLY A 322 -9.15 4.61 -7.94
N MET A 323 -10.16 5.27 -8.50
CA MET A 323 -9.99 6.19 -9.63
C MET A 323 -9.05 7.36 -9.27
N ILE A 324 -9.25 7.98 -8.12
CA ILE A 324 -8.35 9.05 -7.66
C ILE A 324 -6.92 8.53 -7.45
N GLY A 325 -6.75 7.37 -6.81
CA GLY A 325 -5.43 6.74 -6.63
C GLY A 325 -4.73 6.48 -7.96
N SER A 326 -5.46 6.07 -8.99
CA SER A 326 -4.91 5.83 -10.32
C SER A 326 -4.33 7.09 -10.98
N LEU A 327 -4.95 8.27 -10.78
CA LEU A 327 -4.42 9.55 -11.27
C LEU A 327 -3.03 9.86 -10.71
N TYR A 328 -2.83 9.62 -9.40
CA TYR A 328 -1.52 9.81 -8.76
C TYR A 328 -0.49 8.82 -9.27
N LYS A 329 -0.86 7.57 -9.48
CA LYS A 329 0.04 6.56 -10.02
C LYS A 329 0.45 6.85 -11.47
N MET A 330 -0.46 7.39 -12.28
CA MET A 330 -0.19 7.72 -13.69
C MET A 330 0.60 9.02 -13.87
N ASN A 331 0.34 10.04 -13.07
CA ASN A 331 0.86 11.40 -13.30
C ASN A 331 1.89 11.85 -12.26
N ALA A 332 2.15 11.03 -11.24
CA ALA A 332 3.11 11.33 -10.19
C ALA A 332 3.76 10.03 -9.68
N SER A 333 3.74 9.78 -8.37
CA SER A 333 4.17 8.53 -7.76
C SER A 333 3.38 8.24 -6.49
N ILE A 334 3.22 6.96 -6.17
CA ILE A 334 2.70 6.46 -4.90
C ILE A 334 3.79 5.82 -4.04
N SER A 335 5.07 6.10 -4.32
CA SER A 335 6.22 5.55 -3.61
C SER A 335 6.80 6.55 -2.62
N GLY A 336 6.89 6.17 -1.34
CA GLY A 336 7.57 6.97 -0.31
C GLY A 336 9.05 7.20 -0.61
N ALA A 337 9.70 6.25 -1.29
CA ALA A 337 11.09 6.35 -1.71
C ALA A 337 11.31 7.39 -2.82
N GLU A 338 10.31 7.63 -3.67
CA GLU A 338 10.38 8.62 -4.76
C GLU A 338 9.94 10.03 -4.31
N VAL A 339 8.81 10.13 -3.62
CA VAL A 339 8.16 11.43 -3.35
C VAL A 339 7.84 11.68 -1.86
N GLY A 340 8.33 10.84 -0.95
CA GLY A 340 7.99 10.96 0.48
C GLY A 340 6.58 10.43 0.81
N CYS A 341 6.17 10.61 2.06
CA CYS A 341 4.85 10.17 2.54
C CYS A 341 3.67 10.92 1.92
N GLN A 342 3.87 12.05 1.26
CA GLN A 342 2.81 12.69 0.46
C GLN A 342 2.29 11.75 -0.64
N GLY A 343 3.16 10.89 -1.22
CA GLY A 343 2.79 9.86 -2.19
C GLY A 343 2.05 8.65 -1.59
N GLU A 344 2.13 8.45 -0.30
CA GLU A 344 1.44 7.36 0.41
C GLU A 344 0.24 7.88 1.19
N VAL A 345 0.49 8.55 2.31
CA VAL A 345 -0.53 9.10 3.22
C VAL A 345 -1.34 10.20 2.54
N GLY A 346 -0.70 11.10 1.78
CA GLY A 346 -1.39 12.16 1.05
C GLY A 346 -2.33 11.60 -0.02
N VAL A 347 -1.86 10.60 -0.79
CA VAL A 347 -2.69 9.94 -1.81
C VAL A 347 -3.85 9.18 -1.18
N ALA A 348 -3.63 8.40 -0.12
CA ALA A 348 -4.70 7.70 0.58
C ALA A 348 -5.74 8.66 1.19
N CYS A 349 -5.29 9.81 1.72
CA CYS A 349 -6.16 10.87 2.20
C CYS A 349 -7.05 11.43 1.08
N SER A 350 -6.46 11.70 -0.08
CA SER A 350 -7.15 12.16 -1.29
C SER A 350 -8.18 11.13 -1.79
N MET A 351 -7.80 9.85 -1.86
CA MET A 351 -8.66 8.73 -2.22
C MET A 351 -9.88 8.60 -1.28
N ALA A 352 -9.64 8.62 0.03
CA ALA A 352 -10.69 8.48 1.03
C ALA A 352 -11.64 9.68 1.05
N ALA A 353 -11.12 10.89 0.88
CA ALA A 353 -11.94 12.12 0.79
C ALA A 353 -12.86 12.07 -0.44
N ALA A 354 -12.35 11.64 -1.58
CA ALA A 354 -13.13 11.48 -2.81
C ALA A 354 -14.25 10.43 -2.64
N GLY A 355 -13.89 9.23 -2.17
CA GLY A 355 -14.85 8.15 -1.93
C GLY A 355 -15.96 8.57 -0.98
N LEU A 356 -15.62 9.22 0.15
CA LEU A 356 -16.59 9.71 1.12
C LEU A 356 -17.51 10.77 0.50
N THR A 357 -16.95 11.70 -0.27
CA THR A 357 -17.73 12.77 -0.91
C THR A 357 -18.75 12.19 -1.89
N GLU A 358 -18.37 11.17 -2.66
CA GLU A 358 -19.28 10.54 -3.61
C GLU A 358 -20.44 9.81 -2.90
N ILE A 359 -20.17 9.03 -1.86
CA ILE A 359 -21.24 8.31 -1.14
C ILE A 359 -22.12 9.22 -0.27
N LEU A 360 -21.65 10.43 0.03
CA LEU A 360 -22.44 11.48 0.66
C LEU A 360 -23.28 12.29 -0.35
N GLY A 361 -23.29 11.92 -1.64
CA GLY A 361 -24.08 12.55 -2.68
C GLY A 361 -23.44 13.78 -3.32
N GLY A 362 -22.13 13.94 -3.18
CA GLY A 362 -21.38 15.01 -3.84
C GLY A 362 -21.35 14.84 -5.36
N THR A 363 -21.33 15.96 -6.07
CA THR A 363 -21.16 15.98 -7.54
C THR A 363 -19.74 15.56 -7.93
N PRO A 364 -19.49 15.12 -9.18
CA PRO A 364 -18.15 14.82 -9.67
C PRO A 364 -17.12 15.92 -9.40
N VAL A 365 -17.52 17.18 -9.56
CA VAL A 365 -16.66 18.33 -9.26
C VAL A 365 -16.33 18.40 -7.77
N GLN A 366 -17.30 18.20 -6.88
CA GLN A 366 -17.07 18.19 -5.43
C GLN A 366 -16.19 17.02 -4.99
N VAL A 367 -16.29 15.87 -5.65
CA VAL A 367 -15.39 14.71 -5.42
C VAL A 367 -13.94 15.09 -5.74
N CYS A 368 -13.67 15.71 -6.87
CA CYS A 368 -12.34 16.18 -7.23
C CYS A 368 -11.83 17.30 -6.30
N ILE A 369 -12.71 18.20 -5.85
CA ILE A 369 -12.36 19.24 -4.86
C ILE A 369 -11.96 18.62 -3.52
N ALA A 370 -12.68 17.61 -3.05
CA ALA A 370 -12.34 16.92 -1.80
C ALA A 370 -10.97 16.23 -1.90
N ALA A 371 -10.71 15.58 -3.01
CA ALA A 371 -9.42 14.94 -3.30
C ALA A 371 -8.27 15.96 -3.34
N GLU A 372 -8.47 17.10 -3.96
CA GLU A 372 -7.52 18.20 -4.06
C GLU A 372 -7.21 18.77 -2.67
N ILE A 373 -8.23 19.19 -1.88
CA ILE A 373 -8.06 19.72 -0.53
C ILE A 373 -7.31 18.73 0.36
N ALA A 374 -7.63 17.46 0.26
CA ALA A 374 -6.97 16.42 1.05
C ALA A 374 -5.47 16.31 0.72
N MET A 375 -5.08 16.41 -0.56
CA MET A 375 -3.67 16.35 -0.95
C MET A 375 -2.92 17.63 -0.60
N GLU A 376 -3.48 18.82 -0.84
CA GLU A 376 -2.78 20.08 -0.57
C GLU A 376 -2.30 20.19 0.87
N HIS A 377 -3.07 19.63 1.83
CA HIS A 377 -2.73 19.59 3.25
C HIS A 377 -1.72 18.47 3.65
N ASN A 378 -1.23 17.72 2.67
CA ASN A 378 -0.20 16.70 2.85
C ASN A 378 1.05 16.96 1.99
N LEU A 379 1.08 18.06 1.22
CA LEU A 379 2.26 18.45 0.43
C LEU A 379 3.48 18.63 1.32
N GLY A 380 4.63 18.15 0.85
CA GLY A 380 5.91 18.23 1.56
C GLY A 380 6.08 17.20 2.68
N LEU A 381 5.16 16.26 2.88
CA LEU A 381 5.25 15.23 3.92
C LEU A 381 6.38 14.26 3.61
N THR A 382 7.41 14.27 4.47
CA THR A 382 8.60 13.40 4.34
C THR A 382 8.31 11.94 4.66
N CYS A 383 9.15 11.01 4.19
CA CYS A 383 9.14 9.61 4.61
C CYS A 383 10.42 9.31 5.40
N ASP A 384 10.33 9.42 6.71
CA ASP A 384 11.44 9.35 7.66
C ASP A 384 11.12 8.39 8.83
N PRO A 385 10.83 7.10 8.56
CA PRO A 385 10.43 6.14 9.57
C PRO A 385 11.57 5.88 10.56
N VAL A 386 11.26 5.99 11.85
CA VAL A 386 12.23 5.74 12.94
C VAL A 386 12.60 4.25 12.94
N GLY A 387 13.91 3.99 12.97
CA GLY A 387 14.43 2.62 12.90
C GLY A 387 14.09 1.89 11.60
N GLY A 388 13.71 2.59 10.55
CA GLY A 388 13.25 1.99 9.29
C GLY A 388 11.93 1.23 9.39
N GLN A 389 11.14 1.47 10.45
CA GLN A 389 9.92 0.71 10.72
C GLN A 389 8.65 1.53 10.41
N VAL A 390 7.65 0.88 9.81
CA VAL A 390 6.34 1.48 9.51
C VAL A 390 5.49 1.58 10.79
N GLN A 391 6.03 2.28 11.80
CA GLN A 391 5.44 2.47 13.12
C GLN A 391 5.38 3.95 13.48
N VAL A 392 6.52 4.59 13.68
CA VAL A 392 6.64 6.00 14.05
C VAL A 392 7.32 6.76 12.90
N PRO A 393 6.68 7.75 12.30
CA PRO A 393 5.39 8.37 12.64
C PRO A 393 4.19 7.81 11.86
N CYS A 394 4.34 6.72 11.14
CA CYS A 394 3.34 6.23 10.16
C CYS A 394 1.95 6.01 10.77
N ILE A 395 1.88 5.42 11.96
CA ILE A 395 0.62 5.09 12.63
C ILE A 395 -0.19 6.36 12.92
N GLU A 396 0.42 7.39 13.52
CA GLU A 396 -0.24 8.66 13.78
C GLU A 396 -0.58 9.45 12.51
N ARG A 397 0.29 9.41 11.49
CA ARG A 397 0.03 10.06 10.21
C ARG A 397 -1.23 9.53 9.54
N ASN A 398 -1.49 8.22 9.62
CA ASN A 398 -2.74 7.63 9.10
C ASN A 398 -3.96 8.11 9.88
N ALA A 399 -3.90 8.15 11.20
CA ALA A 399 -5.01 8.64 12.03
C ALA A 399 -5.35 10.10 11.70
N ILE A 400 -4.36 10.98 11.69
CA ILE A 400 -4.55 12.40 11.34
C ILE A 400 -5.07 12.56 9.90
N ALA A 401 -4.54 11.82 8.93
CA ALA A 401 -4.97 11.90 7.54
C ALA A 401 -6.42 11.40 7.34
N SER A 402 -6.87 10.42 8.12
CA SER A 402 -8.26 9.97 8.11
C SER A 402 -9.22 11.07 8.51
N VAL A 403 -8.88 11.85 9.55
CA VAL A 403 -9.65 13.02 9.97
C VAL A 403 -9.60 14.14 8.92
N LYS A 404 -8.42 14.39 8.34
CA LYS A 404 -8.27 15.36 7.21
C LYS A 404 -9.17 14.97 6.03
N ALA A 405 -9.24 13.69 5.66
CA ALA A 405 -10.09 13.22 4.56
C ALA A 405 -11.57 13.51 4.80
N ILE A 406 -12.05 13.24 6.01
CA ILE A 406 -13.43 13.55 6.42
C ILE A 406 -13.69 15.07 6.35
N ASN A 407 -12.75 15.87 6.86
CA ASN A 407 -12.90 17.33 6.83
C ASN A 407 -12.84 17.88 5.40
N ALA A 408 -11.96 17.39 4.55
CA ALA A 408 -11.87 17.77 3.14
C ALA A 408 -13.19 17.49 2.39
N SER A 409 -13.79 16.32 2.61
CA SER A 409 -15.11 15.97 2.09
C SER A 409 -16.19 16.96 2.55
N ARG A 410 -16.23 17.28 3.84
CA ARG A 410 -17.18 18.25 4.39
C ARG A 410 -17.02 19.64 3.81
N MET A 411 -15.79 20.10 3.61
CA MET A 411 -15.50 21.40 2.97
C MET A 411 -15.96 21.41 1.52
N ALA A 412 -15.66 20.36 0.76
CA ALA A 412 -16.04 20.24 -0.65
C ALA A 412 -17.56 20.23 -0.85
N LEU A 413 -18.29 19.46 -0.03
CA LEU A 413 -19.77 19.38 -0.09
C LEU A 413 -20.48 20.69 0.21
N ARG A 414 -19.85 21.60 0.96
CA ARG A 414 -20.41 22.91 1.32
C ARG A 414 -19.89 24.06 0.47
N ARG A 415 -19.00 23.76 -0.46
CA ARG A 415 -18.42 24.78 -1.34
C ARG A 415 -19.41 25.22 -2.40
N THR A 416 -19.59 26.52 -2.53
CA THR A 416 -20.49 27.16 -3.52
C THR A 416 -19.74 27.81 -4.69
N THR A 417 -18.39 27.81 -4.64
CA THR A 417 -17.54 28.46 -5.64
C THR A 417 -16.62 27.45 -6.33
N ASN A 418 -16.24 27.74 -7.56
CA ASN A 418 -15.25 26.93 -8.27
C ASN A 418 -13.88 27.01 -7.57
N PRO A 419 -13.11 25.89 -7.55
CA PRO A 419 -11.78 25.87 -6.99
C PRO A 419 -10.81 26.71 -7.84
N ARG A 420 -9.81 27.31 -7.20
CA ARG A 420 -8.69 27.95 -7.89
C ARG A 420 -7.58 26.94 -8.23
N VAL A 421 -7.42 25.95 -7.38
CA VAL A 421 -6.52 24.83 -7.59
C VAL A 421 -7.34 23.64 -8.06
N THR A 422 -6.91 22.99 -9.14
CA THR A 422 -7.53 21.76 -9.63
C THR A 422 -6.81 20.53 -9.07
N LEU A 423 -7.47 19.37 -9.10
CA LEU A 423 -6.86 18.13 -8.67
C LEU A 423 -5.59 17.81 -9.50
N ASP A 424 -5.62 18.04 -10.81
CA ASP A 424 -4.46 17.83 -11.68
C ASP A 424 -3.27 18.73 -11.28
N LYS A 425 -3.52 19.97 -10.89
CA LYS A 425 -2.47 20.89 -10.44
C LYS A 425 -1.86 20.48 -9.10
N VAL A 426 -2.65 19.96 -8.16
CA VAL A 426 -2.10 19.50 -6.89
C VAL A 426 -1.32 18.19 -7.07
N ILE A 427 -1.71 17.33 -8.02
CA ILE A 427 -0.96 16.12 -8.37
C ILE A 427 0.41 16.49 -8.96
N GLU A 428 0.44 17.42 -9.92
CA GLU A 428 1.68 17.97 -10.50
C GLU A 428 2.59 18.54 -9.41
N THR A 429 2.04 19.41 -8.55
CA THR A 429 2.78 20.03 -7.43
C THR A 429 3.35 19.00 -6.47
N MET A 430 2.58 17.95 -6.13
CA MET A 430 3.04 16.87 -5.27
C MET A 430 4.26 16.16 -5.89
N TYR A 431 4.22 15.89 -7.19
CA TYR A 431 5.31 15.23 -7.89
C TYR A 431 6.58 16.09 -7.93
N GLU A 432 6.43 17.38 -8.26
CA GLU A 432 7.55 18.35 -8.28
C GLU A 432 8.16 18.51 -6.88
N THR A 433 7.33 18.70 -5.85
CA THR A 433 7.77 18.76 -4.45
C THR A 433 8.51 17.50 -4.02
N GLY A 434 8.06 16.32 -4.50
CA GLY A 434 8.74 15.05 -4.25
C GLY A 434 10.12 14.98 -4.89
N LYS A 435 10.27 15.48 -6.12
CA LYS A 435 11.58 15.56 -6.79
C LYS A 435 12.55 16.50 -6.09
N ASP A 436 12.05 17.63 -5.61
CA ASP A 436 12.86 18.64 -4.89
C ASP A 436 13.19 18.19 -3.47
N MET A 437 12.47 17.20 -2.93
CA MET A 437 12.74 16.66 -1.60
C MET A 437 14.10 15.98 -1.55
N ASN A 438 14.95 16.40 -0.61
CA ASN A 438 16.26 15.77 -0.44
C ASN A 438 16.12 14.26 -0.16
N ALA A 439 16.95 13.45 -0.83
CA ALA A 439 16.92 11.98 -0.74
C ALA A 439 16.92 11.44 0.70
N LYS A 440 17.55 12.11 1.65
CA LYS A 440 17.57 11.71 3.08
C LYS A 440 16.17 11.68 3.73
N TYR A 441 15.17 12.32 3.11
CA TYR A 441 13.78 12.38 3.58
C TYR A 441 12.84 11.44 2.81
N ARG A 442 13.40 10.59 1.94
CA ARG A 442 12.67 9.67 1.07
C ARG A 442 12.97 8.21 1.41
N GLU A 443 12.43 7.74 2.55
CA GLU A 443 12.49 6.33 3.01
C GLU A 443 13.92 5.75 3.13
N THR A 444 14.88 6.58 3.54
CA THR A 444 16.28 6.15 3.74
C THR A 444 16.68 6.01 5.20
N SER A 445 15.87 6.47 6.12
CA SER A 445 16.20 6.59 7.56
C SER A 445 17.49 7.40 7.87
N LYS A 446 17.92 8.23 6.90
CA LYS A 446 19.12 9.08 7.03
C LYS A 446 18.82 10.54 7.37
N GLY A 447 17.56 10.90 7.58
CA GLY A 447 17.10 12.26 7.87
C GLY A 447 15.83 12.31 8.69
N GLY A 448 15.38 13.53 9.01
CA GLY A 448 14.12 13.76 9.71
C GLY A 448 14.06 13.13 11.09
N LEU A 449 12.90 12.56 11.44
CA LEU A 449 12.67 11.89 12.72
C LEU A 449 13.55 10.67 12.90
N ALA A 450 13.88 9.96 11.83
CA ALA A 450 14.69 8.75 11.86
C ALA A 450 16.06 8.94 12.55
N VAL A 451 16.66 10.13 12.42
CA VAL A 451 17.98 10.45 13.04
C VAL A 451 17.89 11.23 14.35
N LYS A 452 16.69 11.60 14.78
CA LYS A 452 16.45 12.36 16.03
C LYS A 452 15.97 11.47 17.17
N VAL A 453 15.46 10.29 16.86
CA VAL A 453 15.00 9.32 17.86
C VAL A 453 16.02 8.19 17.92
N VAL A 454 16.61 8.00 19.09
CA VAL A 454 17.56 6.91 19.34
C VAL A 454 16.76 5.64 19.66
N CYS A 455 16.95 4.60 18.87
CA CYS A 455 16.44 3.27 19.21
C CYS A 455 17.41 2.66 20.26
N SER A 456 16.99 2.64 21.53
CA SER A 456 17.73 2.04 22.63
C SER A 456 17.46 0.55 22.74
#